data_88ecc1bbc03107f707254f9c52f81a46
#
_entry.id   88ecc1bbc03107f707254f9c52f81a46
#
_cell.length_a   1.000
_cell.length_b   1.000
_cell.length_c   1.000
_cell.angle_alpha   90.00
_cell.angle_beta   90.00
_cell.angle_gamma   90.00
#
_symmetry.space_group_name_H-M   'P 1'
#
loop_
_entity.id
_entity.type
_entity.pdbx_description
1 polymer ?
#
loop_
_entity_poly.entity_id
_entity_poly.type
_entity_poly.pdbx_seq_one_letter_code
_entity_poly.pdbx_strand_id
1 'polypeptide(L)'
;HPHEVFSEHAALSGYENDGQRAFDIGGLAELSREAWDALEPVRWPVSRSEAAWSVHKGWHRDGTLRMVPVAPQPTRATTDAFYPLILNSGRIRDQWHTMTRTGAVPRLMQHISEPVVEVAPADASRYQLVEGELARVRSPNGVMVAKVTIGDGQRPGSLFVPMHWNNQFARQGRVNNLLTAVTDPHSGQPESKQAAVAIAAWLPAWKGELFARQPVPLPASLHWRRRAAEGVIHLSLAGDIRSRDWLVGWCQRQGWQMQVAEGGNVWNLLAWQGGELMLGWWSDASEPAIDAEWIHAAFRTPPQNAARRHALLSGRKGGDEMPRGRIICSCFSVGERAIGEAIASGCRTPAALGEKLKCGTNCGSCLPELKALLAAKRVQA
;
A
#
# COMPACT_ATOMS: atom_id res chain seq x y z
N HIS A 1 30.96 19.57 3.20
CA HIS A 1 29.88 20.16 2.40
C HIS A 1 29.52 19.23 1.23
N PRO A 2 28.27 19.19 0.71
CA PRO A 2 27.90 18.33 -0.45
C PRO A 2 28.78 18.52 -1.68
N HIS A 3 29.27 19.74 -1.95
CA HIS A 3 30.23 20.01 -3.02
C HIS A 3 31.54 19.23 -2.84
N GLU A 4 32.10 19.17 -1.64
CA GLU A 4 33.34 18.43 -1.35
C GLU A 4 33.16 16.93 -1.61
N VAL A 5 32.01 16.37 -1.16
CA VAL A 5 31.64 14.95 -1.42
C VAL A 5 31.48 14.68 -2.91
N PHE A 6 30.85 15.61 -3.66
CA PHE A 6 30.73 15.53 -5.11
C PHE A 6 32.10 15.56 -5.80
N SER A 7 32.99 16.47 -5.39
CA SER A 7 34.35 16.60 -5.97
C SER A 7 35.14 15.30 -5.76
N GLU A 8 35.09 14.73 -4.55
CA GLU A 8 35.72 13.43 -4.25
C GLU A 8 35.14 12.30 -5.10
N HIS A 9 33.82 12.21 -5.19
CA HIS A 9 33.14 11.21 -6.01
C HIS A 9 33.50 11.37 -7.50
N ALA A 10 33.55 12.59 -8.02
CA ALA A 10 33.93 12.87 -9.38
C ALA A 10 35.40 12.48 -9.65
N ALA A 11 36.32 12.82 -8.74
CA ALA A 11 37.69 12.40 -8.83
C ALA A 11 37.88 10.88 -8.84
N LEU A 12 37.16 10.16 -7.96
CA LEU A 12 37.17 8.70 -7.89
C LEU A 12 36.66 8.06 -9.18
N SER A 13 35.65 8.62 -9.83
CA SER A 13 35.10 8.07 -11.06
C SER A 13 36.11 8.07 -12.21
N GLY A 14 36.98 9.08 -12.25
CA GLY A 14 38.07 9.25 -13.25
C GLY A 14 39.40 8.61 -12.84
N TYR A 15 39.53 8.13 -11.60
CA TYR A 15 40.80 7.59 -11.10
C TYR A 15 41.20 6.33 -11.87
N GLU A 16 42.41 6.33 -12.46
CA GLU A 16 42.97 5.26 -13.28
C GLU A 16 41.95 4.70 -14.31
N ASN A 17 41.13 5.56 -14.90
CA ASN A 17 40.09 5.13 -15.81
C ASN A 17 40.60 4.94 -17.25
N ASP A 18 41.38 5.87 -17.80
CA ASP A 18 41.91 5.84 -19.16
C ASP A 18 40.94 5.27 -20.23
N GLY A 19 39.66 5.59 -20.10
CA GLY A 19 38.59 5.12 -20.98
C GLY A 19 38.21 3.65 -20.80
N GLN A 20 38.61 2.98 -19.72
CA GLN A 20 38.24 1.60 -19.44
C GLN A 20 36.84 1.45 -18.85
N ARG A 21 36.36 2.44 -18.12
CA ARG A 21 35.01 2.48 -17.54
C ARG A 21 34.14 3.51 -18.23
N ALA A 22 32.91 3.17 -18.46
CA ALA A 22 31.92 4.06 -19.08
C ALA A 22 31.56 5.25 -18.20
N PHE A 23 31.37 5.03 -16.90
CA PHE A 23 31.07 6.10 -15.95
C PHE A 23 32.34 6.82 -15.55
N ASP A 24 32.44 8.07 -15.96
CA ASP A 24 33.54 8.98 -15.67
C ASP A 24 32.99 10.40 -15.65
N ILE A 25 33.07 11.07 -14.52
CA ILE A 25 32.77 12.49 -14.34
C ILE A 25 33.97 13.22 -13.74
N GLY A 26 35.17 12.65 -13.91
CA GLY A 26 36.43 13.19 -13.38
C GLY A 26 36.72 14.63 -13.84
N GLY A 27 36.24 15.02 -15.01
CA GLY A 27 36.34 16.40 -15.52
C GLY A 27 35.58 17.44 -14.67
N LEU A 28 34.65 17.00 -13.83
CA LEU A 28 33.87 17.85 -12.93
C LEU A 28 34.44 17.94 -11.51
N ALA A 29 35.55 17.26 -11.21
CA ALA A 29 36.07 17.14 -9.84
C ALA A 29 36.61 18.46 -9.28
N GLU A 30 37.02 19.40 -10.15
CA GLU A 30 37.64 20.68 -9.76
C GLU A 30 36.72 21.90 -9.98
N LEU A 31 35.39 21.67 -10.09
CA LEU A 31 34.47 22.79 -10.16
C LEU A 31 34.55 23.64 -8.90
N SER A 32 34.52 24.97 -9.07
CA SER A 32 34.33 25.87 -7.94
C SER A 32 32.92 25.63 -7.35
N ARG A 33 32.70 26.11 -6.13
CA ARG A 33 31.39 25.99 -5.50
C ARG A 33 30.29 26.65 -6.30
N GLU A 34 30.57 27.85 -6.82
CA GLU A 34 29.61 28.59 -7.65
C GLU A 34 29.29 27.83 -8.95
N ALA A 35 30.32 27.25 -9.58
CA ALA A 35 30.13 26.45 -10.79
C ALA A 35 29.38 25.16 -10.52
N TRP A 36 29.58 24.54 -9.35
CA TRP A 36 28.81 23.36 -8.92
C TRP A 36 27.34 23.68 -8.58
N ASP A 37 27.10 24.81 -7.90
CA ASP A 37 25.74 25.29 -7.59
C ASP A 37 24.95 25.64 -8.88
N ALA A 38 25.65 26.03 -9.95
CA ALA A 38 25.08 26.36 -11.26
C ALA A 38 25.11 25.20 -12.26
N LEU A 39 25.54 23.99 -11.84
CA LEU A 39 25.71 22.85 -12.74
C LEU A 39 24.37 22.34 -13.22
N GLU A 40 24.10 22.47 -14.51
CA GLU A 40 22.97 21.84 -15.16
C GLU A 40 23.19 20.32 -15.32
N PRO A 41 22.13 19.52 -15.50
CA PRO A 41 22.24 18.09 -15.75
C PRO A 41 23.17 17.77 -16.94
N VAL A 42 24.19 16.96 -16.69
CA VAL A 42 25.18 16.57 -17.72
C VAL A 42 25.07 15.07 -18.03
N ARG A 43 25.38 14.71 -19.28
CA ARG A 43 25.49 13.32 -19.67
C ARG A 43 26.95 12.88 -19.53
N TRP A 44 27.20 11.83 -18.78
CA TRP A 44 28.53 11.22 -18.70
C TRP A 44 28.84 10.36 -19.97
N PRO A 45 30.11 10.16 -20.32
CA PRO A 45 31.30 10.57 -19.59
C PRO A 45 31.62 12.07 -19.73
N VAL A 46 32.17 12.66 -18.65
CA VAL A 46 32.82 14.00 -18.63
C VAL A 46 34.23 13.77 -18.09
N SER A 47 35.08 13.20 -18.93
CA SER A 47 36.42 12.79 -18.54
C SER A 47 37.43 13.93 -18.65
N ARG A 48 38.49 13.87 -17.84
CA ARG A 48 39.71 14.69 -18.02
C ARG A 48 40.60 14.16 -19.14
N SER A 49 40.51 12.87 -19.45
CA SER A 49 41.33 12.20 -20.44
C SER A 49 40.70 12.32 -21.83
N GLU A 50 41.54 12.58 -22.84
CA GLU A 50 41.15 12.47 -24.26
C GLU A 50 40.78 11.03 -24.65
N ALA A 51 41.25 10.02 -23.88
CA ALA A 51 40.92 8.62 -24.03
C ALA A 51 39.54 8.22 -23.44
N ALA A 52 38.65 9.20 -23.24
CA ALA A 52 37.34 8.96 -22.67
C ALA A 52 36.59 7.83 -23.38
N TRP A 53 35.88 7.04 -22.58
CA TRP A 53 35.04 5.98 -23.11
C TRP A 53 33.98 6.56 -24.06
N SER A 54 33.87 6.01 -25.25
CA SER A 54 32.86 6.44 -26.22
C SER A 54 31.66 5.48 -26.17
N VAL A 55 30.45 6.02 -26.29
CA VAL A 55 29.21 5.22 -26.44
C VAL A 55 29.23 4.30 -27.67
N HIS A 56 30.12 4.56 -28.61
CA HIS A 56 30.35 3.73 -29.80
C HIS A 56 31.37 2.60 -29.56
N LYS A 57 32.07 2.62 -28.40
CA LYS A 57 33.01 1.59 -28.04
C LYS A 57 32.29 0.42 -27.36
N GLY A 58 32.22 -0.70 -28.03
CA GLY A 58 31.63 -1.92 -27.50
C GLY A 58 32.47 -2.59 -26.39
N TRP A 59 31.88 -3.58 -25.73
CA TRP A 59 32.50 -4.34 -24.64
C TRP A 59 33.43 -5.47 -25.10
N HIS A 60 33.56 -5.70 -26.42
CA HIS A 60 34.55 -6.61 -26.96
C HIS A 60 35.95 -5.94 -27.00
N ARG A 61 37.01 -6.77 -26.95
CA ARG A 61 38.42 -6.30 -27.01
C ARG A 61 38.72 -5.48 -28.26
N ASP A 62 38.04 -5.79 -29.38
CA ASP A 62 38.12 -5.05 -30.65
C ASP A 62 37.26 -3.81 -30.72
N GLY A 63 36.55 -3.49 -29.65
CA GLY A 63 35.66 -2.32 -29.58
C GLY A 63 34.27 -2.53 -30.20
N THR A 64 33.92 -3.72 -30.63
CA THR A 64 32.63 -4.01 -31.21
C THR A 64 31.52 -4.22 -30.15
N LEU A 65 30.26 -4.00 -30.52
CA LEU A 65 29.12 -4.30 -29.68
C LEU A 65 28.83 -5.78 -29.68
N ARG A 66 28.53 -6.33 -28.50
CA ARG A 66 28.10 -7.71 -28.37
C ARG A 66 26.64 -7.84 -28.84
N MET A 67 26.44 -8.50 -29.96
CA MET A 67 25.11 -8.83 -30.48
C MET A 67 24.67 -10.16 -29.87
N VAL A 68 23.67 -10.10 -28.97
CA VAL A 68 23.13 -11.31 -28.35
C VAL A 68 21.77 -11.63 -28.99
N PRO A 69 21.66 -12.76 -29.70
CA PRO A 69 20.35 -13.17 -30.21
C PRO A 69 19.45 -13.54 -29.02
N VAL A 70 18.30 -12.87 -28.91
CA VAL A 70 17.33 -13.13 -27.87
C VAL A 70 16.10 -13.77 -28.49
N ALA A 71 15.80 -15.01 -28.09
CA ALA A 71 14.55 -15.68 -28.43
C ALA A 71 13.58 -15.58 -27.24
N PRO A 72 12.35 -15.11 -27.46
CA PRO A 72 11.34 -15.09 -26.40
C PRO A 72 11.12 -16.50 -25.86
N GLN A 73 11.14 -16.63 -24.54
CA GLN A 73 10.79 -17.86 -23.85
C GLN A 73 9.42 -17.70 -23.20
N PRO A 74 8.54 -18.71 -23.25
CA PRO A 74 7.29 -18.67 -22.52
C PRO A 74 7.57 -18.64 -21.01
N THR A 75 6.65 -18.03 -20.26
CA THR A 75 6.69 -18.08 -18.81
C THR A 75 6.52 -19.51 -18.30
N ARG A 76 7.17 -19.85 -17.18
CA ARG A 76 7.06 -21.18 -16.57
C ARG A 76 5.72 -21.42 -15.89
N ALA A 77 5.11 -20.35 -15.36
CA ALA A 77 3.79 -20.42 -14.75
C ALA A 77 2.72 -20.46 -15.85
N THR A 78 2.06 -21.60 -16.01
CA THR A 78 0.94 -21.81 -16.93
C THR A 78 -0.33 -22.09 -16.15
N THR A 79 -1.47 -21.57 -16.64
CA THR A 79 -2.77 -21.84 -16.07
C THR A 79 -3.25 -23.28 -16.36
N ASP A 80 -4.04 -23.82 -15.47
CA ASP A 80 -4.71 -25.10 -15.59
C ASP A 80 -6.15 -25.04 -15.03
N ALA A 81 -6.83 -26.18 -14.93
CA ALA A 81 -8.18 -26.24 -14.41
C ALA A 81 -8.28 -25.89 -12.91
N PHE A 82 -7.21 -26.09 -12.12
CA PHE A 82 -7.15 -25.79 -10.70
C PHE A 82 -6.71 -24.35 -10.41
N TYR A 83 -5.90 -23.77 -11.29
CA TYR A 83 -5.35 -22.42 -11.19
C TYR A 83 -5.57 -21.67 -12.52
N PRO A 84 -6.84 -21.30 -12.83
CA PRO A 84 -7.22 -20.83 -14.16
C PRO A 84 -6.90 -19.35 -14.43
N LEU A 85 -6.42 -18.60 -13.44
CA LEU A 85 -6.17 -17.17 -13.56
C LEU A 85 -4.68 -16.87 -13.53
N ILE A 86 -4.30 -15.81 -14.24
CA ILE A 86 -2.95 -15.26 -14.18
C ILE A 86 -2.90 -14.14 -13.15
N LEU A 87 -2.01 -14.26 -12.18
CA LEU A 87 -1.69 -13.20 -11.22
C LEU A 87 -0.53 -12.37 -11.72
N ASN A 88 -0.72 -11.07 -11.83
CA ASN A 88 0.32 -10.07 -11.97
C ASN A 88 0.53 -9.32 -10.65
N SER A 89 1.78 -9.02 -10.29
CA SER A 89 2.10 -8.21 -9.13
C SER A 89 2.78 -6.91 -9.54
N GLY A 90 2.55 -5.84 -8.81
CA GLY A 90 3.10 -4.54 -9.18
C GLY A 90 3.09 -3.52 -8.05
N ARG A 91 3.42 -2.28 -8.41
CA ARG A 91 3.45 -1.14 -7.48
C ARG A 91 2.13 -0.40 -7.49
N ILE A 92 1.82 0.23 -6.36
CA ILE A 92 0.83 1.29 -6.27
C ILE A 92 1.52 2.62 -6.01
N ARG A 93 0.84 3.73 -6.31
CA ARG A 93 1.44 5.08 -6.36
C ARG A 93 2.04 5.57 -5.03
N ASP A 94 1.41 5.21 -3.90
CA ASP A 94 1.75 5.79 -2.58
C ASP A 94 2.70 4.89 -1.76
N GLN A 95 3.11 3.74 -2.29
CA GLN A 95 3.96 2.78 -1.59
C GLN A 95 5.27 2.51 -2.31
N TRP A 96 6.30 2.18 -1.53
CA TRP A 96 7.61 1.83 -2.03
C TRP A 96 8.07 0.48 -1.50
N HIS A 97 8.42 -0.43 -2.41
CA HIS A 97 8.85 -1.81 -2.12
C HIS A 97 8.02 -2.47 -1.01
N THR A 98 8.64 -2.88 0.10
CA THR A 98 8.02 -3.55 1.25
C THR A 98 7.56 -2.59 2.34
N MET A 99 7.33 -1.34 2.01
CA MET A 99 6.86 -0.28 2.93
C MET A 99 7.80 0.02 4.11
N THR A 100 9.08 -0.29 4.01
CA THR A 100 10.05 -0.06 5.07
C THR A 100 10.10 1.40 5.54
N ARG A 101 9.89 2.34 4.61
CA ARG A 101 9.80 3.78 4.90
C ARG A 101 8.37 4.30 4.79
N THR A 102 7.69 4.00 3.69
CA THR A 102 6.34 4.51 3.43
C THR A 102 5.31 4.01 4.43
N GLY A 103 5.47 2.81 4.97
CA GLY A 103 4.62 2.27 6.03
C GLY A 103 4.75 2.97 7.38
N ALA A 104 5.81 3.77 7.59
CA ALA A 104 5.96 4.63 8.77
C ALA A 104 5.23 5.98 8.62
N VAL A 105 4.66 6.27 7.44
CA VAL A 105 3.96 7.52 7.15
C VAL A 105 2.46 7.25 7.02
N PRO A 106 1.65 7.52 8.07
CA PRO A 106 0.22 7.21 8.09
C PRO A 106 -0.54 7.75 6.89
N ARG A 107 -0.18 8.95 6.43
CA ARG A 107 -0.82 9.61 5.28
C ARG A 107 -0.69 8.80 3.98
N LEU A 108 0.43 8.15 3.73
CA LEU A 108 0.64 7.34 2.52
C LEU A 108 -0.15 6.02 2.54
N MET A 109 -0.56 5.56 3.73
CA MET A 109 -1.41 4.37 3.89
C MET A 109 -2.91 4.65 3.74
N GLN A 110 -3.33 5.92 3.60
CA GLN A 110 -4.75 6.29 3.58
C GLN A 110 -5.45 5.94 2.26
N HIS A 111 -4.72 5.93 1.14
CA HIS A 111 -5.29 5.65 -0.18
C HIS A 111 -5.66 4.17 -0.34
N ILE A 112 -4.67 3.28 -0.19
CA ILE A 112 -4.86 1.82 -0.14
C ILE A 112 -4.21 1.35 1.16
N SER A 113 -5.03 1.03 2.14
CA SER A 113 -4.58 0.76 3.52
C SER A 113 -4.35 -0.72 3.82
N GLU A 114 -4.63 -1.61 2.86
CA GLU A 114 -4.64 -3.05 3.05
C GLU A 114 -4.31 -3.79 1.75
N PRO A 115 -3.92 -5.07 1.79
CA PRO A 115 -3.76 -5.87 0.59
C PRO A 115 -5.05 -5.91 -0.20
N VAL A 116 -4.98 -5.59 -1.50
CA VAL A 116 -6.11 -5.69 -2.42
C VAL A 116 -5.81 -6.67 -3.53
N VAL A 117 -6.85 -7.22 -4.13
CA VAL A 117 -6.81 -7.95 -5.40
C VAL A 117 -7.75 -7.28 -6.37
N GLU A 118 -7.21 -6.77 -7.47
CA GLU A 118 -8.00 -6.17 -8.54
C GLU A 118 -8.46 -7.24 -9.51
N VAL A 119 -9.75 -7.24 -9.81
CA VAL A 119 -10.45 -8.27 -10.57
C VAL A 119 -11.30 -7.63 -11.66
N ALA A 120 -11.30 -8.20 -12.86
CA ALA A 120 -12.23 -7.79 -13.92
C ALA A 120 -13.70 -8.07 -13.53
N PRO A 121 -14.69 -7.25 -13.94
CA PRO A 121 -16.10 -7.46 -13.62
C PRO A 121 -16.63 -8.84 -14.04
N ALA A 122 -16.18 -9.37 -15.17
CA ALA A 122 -16.56 -10.69 -15.67
C ALA A 122 -16.08 -11.82 -14.72
N ASP A 123 -14.84 -11.71 -14.21
CA ASP A 123 -14.28 -12.68 -13.27
C ASP A 123 -14.92 -12.52 -11.89
N ALA A 124 -15.19 -11.29 -11.44
CA ALA A 124 -15.91 -11.06 -10.20
C ALA A 124 -17.28 -11.73 -10.22
N SER A 125 -18.02 -11.59 -11.31
CA SER A 125 -19.31 -12.29 -11.51
C SER A 125 -19.13 -13.81 -11.51
N ARG A 126 -18.15 -14.33 -12.26
CA ARG A 126 -17.89 -15.78 -12.38
C ARG A 126 -17.53 -16.43 -11.05
N TYR A 127 -16.73 -15.76 -10.21
CA TYR A 127 -16.27 -16.28 -8.93
C TYR A 127 -17.07 -15.75 -7.74
N GLN A 128 -18.21 -15.09 -7.99
CA GLN A 128 -19.11 -14.52 -6.97
C GLN A 128 -18.38 -13.63 -5.95
N LEU A 129 -17.47 -12.80 -6.45
CA LEU A 129 -16.72 -11.86 -5.65
C LEU A 129 -17.51 -10.55 -5.50
N VAL A 130 -17.41 -9.94 -4.32
CA VAL A 130 -18.11 -8.70 -4.00
C VAL A 130 -17.06 -7.62 -3.70
N GLU A 131 -17.27 -6.42 -4.26
CA GLU A 131 -16.43 -5.24 -3.99
C GLU A 131 -16.27 -5.00 -2.49
N GLY A 132 -15.04 -4.82 -2.03
CA GLY A 132 -14.72 -4.56 -0.63
C GLY A 132 -14.73 -5.77 0.30
N GLU A 133 -15.20 -6.94 -0.13
CA GLU A 133 -15.15 -8.18 0.64
C GLU A 133 -13.78 -8.87 0.52
N LEU A 134 -13.52 -9.83 1.40
CA LEU A 134 -12.26 -10.58 1.40
C LEU A 134 -12.33 -11.76 0.42
N ALA A 135 -11.18 -12.02 -0.23
CA ALA A 135 -10.98 -13.20 -1.04
C ALA A 135 -9.69 -13.92 -0.67
N ARG A 136 -9.67 -15.24 -0.85
CA ARG A 136 -8.45 -16.07 -0.80
C ARG A 136 -7.95 -16.31 -2.20
N VAL A 137 -6.71 -15.90 -2.46
CA VAL A 137 -5.98 -16.19 -3.69
C VAL A 137 -5.00 -17.31 -3.40
N ARG A 138 -5.01 -18.37 -4.18
CA ARG A 138 -4.19 -19.57 -3.98
C ARG A 138 -3.36 -19.90 -5.22
N SER A 139 -2.17 -20.41 -5.00
CA SER A 139 -1.33 -21.05 -6.00
C SER A 139 -0.83 -22.40 -5.45
N PRO A 140 -0.08 -23.20 -6.22
CA PRO A 140 0.61 -24.39 -5.67
C PRO A 140 1.57 -24.05 -4.52
N ASN A 141 2.06 -22.81 -4.44
CA ASN A 141 3.10 -22.39 -3.49
C ASN A 141 2.53 -21.81 -2.19
N GLY A 142 1.26 -21.38 -2.17
CA GLY A 142 0.69 -20.79 -0.98
C GLY A 142 -0.66 -20.12 -1.15
N VAL A 143 -1.02 -19.37 -0.13
CA VAL A 143 -2.30 -18.65 -0.02
C VAL A 143 -2.04 -17.23 0.43
N MET A 144 -2.81 -16.29 -0.11
CA MET A 144 -2.94 -14.94 0.45
C MET A 144 -4.41 -14.55 0.62
N VAL A 145 -4.64 -13.58 1.49
CA VAL A 145 -5.95 -12.95 1.69
C VAL A 145 -5.84 -11.48 1.30
N ALA A 146 -6.79 -11.02 0.51
CA ALA A 146 -6.83 -9.64 0.04
C ALA A 146 -8.28 -9.17 -0.06
N LYS A 147 -8.48 -7.86 0.01
CA LYS A 147 -9.78 -7.22 -0.24
C LYS A 147 -10.01 -7.13 -1.74
N VAL A 148 -11.19 -7.48 -2.19
CA VAL A 148 -11.56 -7.43 -3.61
C VAL A 148 -11.77 -5.98 -4.05
N THR A 149 -11.18 -5.63 -5.18
CA THR A 149 -11.47 -4.40 -5.92
C THR A 149 -11.86 -4.77 -7.35
N ILE A 150 -13.03 -4.34 -7.79
CA ILE A 150 -13.58 -4.67 -9.11
C ILE A 150 -13.42 -3.46 -10.03
N GLY A 151 -12.84 -3.66 -11.20
CA GLY A 151 -12.65 -2.57 -12.15
C GLY A 151 -12.23 -3.01 -13.55
N ASP A 152 -12.45 -2.13 -14.52
CA ASP A 152 -12.15 -2.37 -15.94
C ASP A 152 -10.65 -2.28 -16.26
N GLY A 153 -9.80 -1.99 -15.26
CA GLY A 153 -8.34 -1.96 -15.42
C GLY A 153 -7.71 -3.32 -15.63
N GLN A 154 -8.43 -4.41 -15.28
CA GLN A 154 -7.97 -5.78 -15.45
C GLN A 154 -8.64 -6.47 -16.63
N ARG A 155 -7.87 -7.33 -17.32
CA ARG A 155 -8.42 -8.21 -18.35
C ARG A 155 -9.08 -9.42 -17.71
N PRO A 156 -10.19 -9.92 -18.25
CA PRO A 156 -10.72 -11.22 -17.82
C PRO A 156 -9.65 -12.31 -17.87
N GLY A 157 -9.62 -13.16 -16.83
CA GLY A 157 -8.59 -14.17 -16.65
C GLY A 157 -7.31 -13.66 -15.97
N SER A 158 -7.24 -12.37 -15.58
CA SER A 158 -6.08 -11.77 -14.92
C SER A 158 -6.45 -11.11 -13.61
N LEU A 159 -5.57 -11.25 -12.62
CA LEU A 159 -5.65 -10.56 -11.33
C LEU A 159 -4.42 -9.65 -11.16
N PHE A 160 -4.60 -8.54 -10.45
CA PHE A 160 -3.47 -7.72 -10.00
C PHE A 160 -3.45 -7.63 -8.48
N VAL A 161 -2.25 -7.79 -7.90
CA VAL A 161 -2.03 -7.64 -6.45
C VAL A 161 -0.83 -6.73 -6.22
N PRO A 162 -0.98 -5.67 -5.40
CA PRO A 162 0.15 -4.83 -5.01
C PRO A 162 1.22 -5.63 -4.24
N MET A 163 2.49 -5.41 -4.60
CA MET A 163 3.62 -6.18 -4.07
C MET A 163 4.12 -5.76 -2.68
N HIS A 164 3.53 -4.71 -2.10
CA HIS A 164 4.14 -3.98 -0.98
C HIS A 164 3.95 -4.64 0.38
N TRP A 165 2.82 -5.34 0.59
CA TRP A 165 2.50 -5.93 1.89
C TRP A 165 3.39 -7.13 2.22
N ASN A 166 3.81 -7.17 3.48
CA ASN A 166 4.56 -8.26 4.07
C ASN A 166 3.96 -8.64 5.44
N ASN A 167 4.60 -9.58 6.15
CA ASN A 167 4.09 -10.10 7.42
C ASN A 167 4.10 -9.08 8.58
N GLN A 168 4.70 -7.88 8.41
CA GLN A 168 4.65 -6.78 9.38
C GLN A 168 3.35 -5.97 9.26
N PHE A 169 2.70 -6.01 8.09
CA PHE A 169 1.52 -5.21 7.77
C PHE A 169 0.24 -6.05 7.59
N ALA A 170 0.37 -7.34 7.25
CA ALA A 170 -0.78 -8.22 7.15
C ALA A 170 -0.38 -9.68 7.30
N ARG A 171 -1.17 -10.45 8.01
CA ARG A 171 -1.07 -11.92 7.98
C ARG A 171 -1.66 -12.41 6.65
N GLN A 172 -0.90 -13.24 5.94
CA GLN A 172 -1.28 -13.74 4.61
C GLN A 172 -1.50 -12.64 3.56
N GLY A 173 -0.88 -11.46 3.73
CA GLY A 173 -0.98 -10.35 2.76
C GLY A 173 0.15 -10.32 1.72
N ARG A 174 1.12 -11.24 1.79
CA ARG A 174 2.31 -11.24 0.95
C ARG A 174 2.09 -11.99 -0.36
N VAL A 175 2.08 -11.27 -1.48
CA VAL A 175 1.90 -11.83 -2.82
C VAL A 175 3.01 -12.82 -3.22
N ASN A 176 4.24 -12.60 -2.75
CA ASN A 176 5.37 -13.49 -3.06
C ASN A 176 5.20 -14.93 -2.57
N ASN A 177 4.27 -15.19 -1.64
CA ASN A 177 3.91 -16.55 -1.24
C ASN A 177 3.24 -17.35 -2.37
N LEU A 178 2.72 -16.66 -3.39
CA LEU A 178 2.03 -17.27 -4.53
C LEU A 178 2.95 -17.55 -5.71
N LEU A 179 4.14 -16.93 -5.73
CA LEU A 179 5.05 -16.96 -6.86
C LEU A 179 5.88 -18.25 -6.88
N THR A 180 6.19 -18.71 -8.09
CA THR A 180 7.13 -19.82 -8.28
C THR A 180 8.56 -19.29 -8.26
N ALA A 181 9.49 -20.02 -7.62
CA ALA A 181 10.90 -19.66 -7.54
C ALA A 181 11.61 -19.97 -8.86
N VAL A 182 11.34 -19.16 -9.89
CA VAL A 182 11.95 -19.25 -11.22
C VAL A 182 12.63 -17.93 -11.52
N THR A 183 13.84 -18.01 -12.08
CA THR A 183 14.61 -16.84 -12.50
C THR A 183 15.05 -16.99 -13.95
N ASP A 184 15.23 -15.85 -14.61
CA ASP A 184 15.90 -15.78 -15.89
C ASP A 184 17.36 -16.28 -15.75
N PRO A 185 17.83 -17.22 -16.60
CA PRO A 185 19.14 -17.83 -16.43
C PRO A 185 20.31 -16.88 -16.69
N HIS A 186 20.10 -15.76 -17.37
CA HIS A 186 21.16 -14.79 -17.70
C HIS A 186 21.21 -13.63 -16.72
N SER A 187 20.05 -13.05 -16.40
CA SER A 187 19.95 -11.86 -15.54
C SER A 187 19.69 -12.18 -14.07
N GLY A 188 19.23 -13.41 -13.75
CA GLY A 188 18.73 -13.76 -12.41
C GLY A 188 17.41 -13.09 -12.04
N GLN A 189 16.75 -12.39 -12.99
CA GLN A 189 15.48 -11.71 -12.75
C GLN A 189 14.38 -12.73 -12.42
N PRO A 190 13.68 -12.60 -11.27
CA PRO A 190 12.61 -13.52 -10.92
C PRO A 190 11.36 -13.30 -11.80
N GLU A 191 10.67 -14.40 -12.13
CA GLU A 191 9.38 -14.39 -12.84
C GLU A 191 8.24 -13.98 -11.89
N SER A 192 8.32 -12.77 -11.35
CA SER A 192 7.42 -12.27 -10.32
C SER A 192 6.14 -11.60 -10.85
N LYS A 193 5.99 -11.51 -12.19
CA LYS A 193 4.85 -10.85 -12.84
C LYS A 193 3.82 -11.83 -13.39
N GLN A 194 4.04 -13.11 -13.21
CA GLN A 194 3.13 -14.15 -13.64
C GLN A 194 3.13 -15.32 -12.67
N ALA A 195 1.94 -15.66 -12.15
CA ALA A 195 1.69 -16.88 -11.42
C ALA A 195 0.31 -17.43 -11.80
N ALA A 196 0.18 -18.74 -11.86
CA ALA A 196 -1.12 -19.39 -12.02
C ALA A 196 -1.81 -19.48 -10.67
N VAL A 197 -3.03 -18.95 -10.56
CA VAL A 197 -3.77 -18.84 -9.31
C VAL A 197 -5.25 -19.20 -9.46
N ALA A 198 -5.88 -19.52 -8.33
CA ALA A 198 -7.32 -19.57 -8.16
C ALA A 198 -7.74 -18.48 -7.16
N ILE A 199 -8.96 -17.97 -7.29
CA ILE A 199 -9.56 -17.03 -6.37
C ILE A 199 -10.91 -17.56 -5.88
N ALA A 200 -11.22 -17.31 -4.61
CA ALA A 200 -12.52 -17.62 -4.03
C ALA A 200 -12.89 -16.56 -3.00
N ALA A 201 -14.17 -16.22 -2.91
CA ALA A 201 -14.68 -15.37 -1.84
C ALA A 201 -14.36 -15.99 -0.47
N TRP A 202 -14.00 -15.18 0.50
CA TRP A 202 -13.90 -15.58 1.90
C TRP A 202 -14.80 -14.69 2.74
N LEU A 203 -15.85 -15.30 3.25
CA LEU A 203 -16.82 -14.66 4.14
C LEU A 203 -16.52 -15.11 5.58
N PRO A 204 -15.69 -14.38 6.32
CA PRO A 204 -15.41 -14.71 7.72
C PRO A 204 -16.67 -14.59 8.57
N ALA A 205 -16.76 -15.36 9.64
CA ALA A 205 -17.92 -15.33 10.54
C ALA A 205 -18.04 -13.98 11.29
N TRP A 206 -16.93 -13.23 11.36
CA TRP A 206 -16.90 -11.89 11.95
C TRP A 206 -15.72 -11.08 11.41
N LYS A 207 -15.87 -9.77 11.47
CA LYS A 207 -14.83 -8.77 11.23
C LYS A 207 -14.72 -7.85 12.45
N GLY A 208 -13.55 -7.27 12.70
CA GLY A 208 -13.34 -6.40 13.85
C GLY A 208 -12.22 -5.40 13.66
N GLU A 209 -12.29 -4.32 14.43
CA GLU A 209 -11.27 -3.27 14.50
C GLU A 209 -10.71 -3.20 15.93
N LEU A 210 -9.41 -3.32 16.05
CA LEU A 210 -8.65 -3.28 17.29
C LEU A 210 -7.77 -2.04 17.32
N PHE A 211 -7.87 -1.28 18.41
CA PHE A 211 -6.96 -0.18 18.72
C PHE A 211 -6.28 -0.47 20.05
N ALA A 212 -4.96 -0.33 20.12
CA ALA A 212 -4.23 -0.62 21.36
C ALA A 212 -2.97 0.24 21.47
N ARG A 213 -2.59 0.60 22.74
CA ARG A 213 -1.33 1.30 23.02
C ARG A 213 -0.10 0.41 22.92
N GLN A 214 -0.27 -0.89 23.03
CA GLN A 214 0.80 -1.87 22.97
C GLN A 214 0.43 -3.09 22.13
N PRO A 215 1.41 -3.87 21.65
CA PRO A 215 1.15 -5.07 20.87
C PRO A 215 0.25 -6.08 21.60
N VAL A 216 -0.75 -6.57 20.91
CA VAL A 216 -1.68 -7.59 21.41
C VAL A 216 -1.31 -8.94 20.80
N PRO A 217 -1.14 -10.01 21.57
CA PRO A 217 -0.86 -11.33 21.05
C PRO A 217 -2.09 -11.88 20.34
N LEU A 218 -2.04 -11.99 19.02
CA LEU A 218 -3.15 -12.46 18.21
C LEU A 218 -3.08 -13.97 17.99
N PRO A 219 -4.18 -14.70 18.12
CA PRO A 219 -4.27 -16.11 17.72
C PRO A 219 -3.79 -16.37 16.31
N ALA A 220 -3.14 -17.50 16.06
CA ALA A 220 -2.61 -17.85 14.75
C ALA A 220 -3.71 -18.04 13.68
N SER A 221 -4.93 -18.36 14.10
CA SER A 221 -6.10 -18.54 13.23
C SER A 221 -6.68 -17.23 12.68
N LEU A 222 -6.35 -16.08 13.27
CA LEU A 222 -6.92 -14.81 12.84
C LEU A 222 -6.17 -14.23 11.65
N HIS A 223 -6.91 -13.77 10.64
CA HIS A 223 -6.40 -12.84 9.65
C HIS A 223 -6.37 -11.45 10.27
N TRP A 224 -5.29 -10.71 10.02
CA TRP A 224 -5.18 -9.33 10.45
C TRP A 224 -4.41 -8.50 9.42
N ARG A 225 -4.73 -7.22 9.36
CA ARG A 225 -4.02 -6.19 8.62
C ARG A 225 -3.84 -4.96 9.48
N ARG A 226 -2.65 -4.37 9.42
CA ARG A 226 -2.30 -3.16 10.15
C ARG A 226 -2.74 -1.94 9.36
N ARG A 227 -3.51 -1.09 10.01
CA ARG A 227 -3.85 0.25 9.52
C ARG A 227 -2.78 1.24 9.97
N ALA A 228 -2.56 2.28 9.17
CA ALA A 228 -1.68 3.36 9.59
C ALA A 228 -2.37 4.22 10.65
N ALA A 229 -1.70 4.38 11.80
CA ALA A 229 -2.16 5.19 12.89
C ALA A 229 -0.96 5.77 13.64
N GLU A 230 -1.07 6.96 14.16
CA GLU A 230 -0.02 7.62 14.93
C GLU A 230 -0.25 7.39 16.42
N GLY A 231 0.77 6.85 17.10
CA GLY A 231 0.75 6.62 18.55
C GLY A 231 -0.18 5.51 19.04
N VAL A 232 -0.83 4.78 18.13
CA VAL A 232 -1.75 3.68 18.44
C VAL A 232 -1.56 2.56 17.41
N ILE A 233 -1.61 1.32 17.86
CA ILE A 233 -1.69 0.15 16.98
C ILE A 233 -3.14 0.02 16.55
N HIS A 234 -3.40 0.09 15.26
CA HIS A 234 -4.72 -0.12 14.68
C HIS A 234 -4.68 -1.34 13.76
N LEU A 235 -5.49 -2.35 14.06
CA LEU A 235 -5.58 -3.59 13.30
C LEU A 235 -7.03 -3.85 12.90
N SER A 236 -7.24 -4.17 11.63
CA SER A 236 -8.48 -4.79 11.18
C SER A 236 -8.30 -6.31 11.21
N LEU A 237 -9.24 -7.03 11.79
CA LEU A 237 -9.19 -8.48 11.97
C LEU A 237 -10.39 -9.16 11.34
N ALA A 238 -10.22 -10.44 11.03
CA ALA A 238 -11.29 -11.30 10.55
C ALA A 238 -11.03 -12.76 10.96
N GLY A 239 -12.09 -13.52 11.19
CA GLY A 239 -11.97 -14.91 11.57
C GLY A 239 -13.24 -15.73 11.36
N ASP A 240 -13.06 -17.05 11.20
CA ASP A 240 -14.17 -18.00 11.03
C ASP A 240 -14.74 -18.48 12.37
N ILE A 241 -13.98 -18.34 13.46
CA ILE A 241 -14.38 -18.76 14.80
C ILE A 241 -14.47 -17.53 15.70
N ARG A 242 -15.64 -17.30 16.29
CA ARG A 242 -15.85 -16.25 17.30
C ARG A 242 -15.30 -16.74 18.65
N SER A 243 -14.05 -16.38 18.95
CA SER A 243 -13.49 -16.55 20.27
C SER A 243 -13.13 -15.19 20.83
N ARG A 244 -13.64 -14.84 22.01
CA ARG A 244 -13.41 -13.59 22.73
C ARG A 244 -12.41 -13.78 23.86
N ASP A 245 -12.22 -15.02 24.29
CA ASP A 245 -11.49 -15.39 25.50
C ASP A 245 -10.02 -14.98 25.44
N TRP A 246 -9.41 -15.05 24.27
CA TRP A 246 -8.03 -14.62 24.08
C TRP A 246 -7.84 -13.14 24.40
N LEU A 247 -8.78 -12.26 24.01
CA LEU A 247 -8.68 -10.82 24.23
C LEU A 247 -9.07 -10.45 25.66
N VAL A 248 -10.15 -11.03 26.18
CA VAL A 248 -10.59 -10.85 27.56
C VAL A 248 -9.51 -11.35 28.51
N GLY A 249 -9.01 -12.56 28.32
CA GLY A 249 -7.95 -13.12 29.14
C GLY A 249 -6.63 -12.34 29.06
N TRP A 250 -6.33 -11.73 27.91
CA TRP A 250 -5.17 -10.85 27.81
C TRP A 250 -5.37 -9.55 28.61
N CYS A 251 -6.52 -8.88 28.48
CA CYS A 251 -6.85 -7.67 29.26
C CYS A 251 -6.83 -7.94 30.77
N GLN A 252 -7.35 -9.11 31.20
CA GLN A 252 -7.32 -9.53 32.62
C GLN A 252 -5.89 -9.68 33.15
N ARG A 253 -5.00 -10.32 32.36
CA ARG A 253 -3.57 -10.44 32.74
C ARG A 253 -2.84 -9.10 32.82
N GLN A 254 -3.31 -8.07 32.09
CA GLN A 254 -2.78 -6.71 32.20
C GLN A 254 -3.36 -5.94 33.41
N GLY A 255 -4.36 -6.48 34.11
CA GLY A 255 -5.04 -5.80 35.20
C GLY A 255 -5.91 -4.63 34.76
N TRP A 256 -6.38 -4.64 33.50
CA TRP A 256 -7.19 -3.55 32.97
C TRP A 256 -8.66 -3.67 33.32
N GLN A 257 -9.31 -2.53 33.60
CA GLN A 257 -10.76 -2.44 33.79
C GLN A 257 -11.43 -2.50 32.43
N MET A 258 -12.38 -3.41 32.26
CA MET A 258 -13.08 -3.63 31.00
C MET A 258 -14.51 -3.12 31.05
N GLN A 259 -14.96 -2.52 29.96
CA GLN A 259 -16.35 -2.20 29.64
C GLN A 259 -16.74 -2.95 28.36
N VAL A 260 -17.84 -3.66 28.39
CA VAL A 260 -18.29 -4.49 27.27
C VAL A 260 -19.70 -4.09 26.88
N ALA A 261 -19.96 -4.04 25.57
CA ALA A 261 -21.30 -3.97 25.00
C ALA A 261 -21.49 -5.16 24.06
N GLU A 262 -22.59 -5.86 24.22
CA GLU A 262 -22.91 -7.07 23.45
C GLU A 262 -24.38 -7.04 23.02
N GLY A 263 -24.64 -7.40 21.77
CA GLY A 263 -25.99 -7.53 21.24
C GLY A 263 -25.98 -8.07 19.82
N GLY A 264 -26.73 -9.15 19.57
CA GLY A 264 -26.75 -9.80 18.26
C GLY A 264 -25.36 -10.26 17.81
N ASN A 265 -24.90 -9.74 16.68
CA ASN A 265 -23.56 -10.01 16.15
C ASN A 265 -22.47 -9.05 16.66
N VAL A 266 -22.87 -7.96 17.32
CA VAL A 266 -21.95 -6.94 17.83
C VAL A 266 -21.35 -7.38 19.16
N TRP A 267 -20.03 -7.22 19.29
CA TRP A 267 -19.35 -7.33 20.56
C TRP A 267 -18.21 -6.31 20.60
N ASN A 268 -18.34 -5.35 21.51
CA ASN A 268 -17.40 -4.25 21.66
C ASN A 268 -16.83 -4.24 23.07
N LEU A 269 -15.53 -3.89 23.18
CA LEU A 269 -14.80 -3.85 24.44
C LEU A 269 -13.91 -2.62 24.51
N LEU A 270 -13.95 -1.91 25.64
CA LEU A 270 -12.96 -0.90 26.01
C LEU A 270 -12.22 -1.36 27.26
N ALA A 271 -10.90 -1.22 27.27
CA ALA A 271 -10.06 -1.55 28.41
C ALA A 271 -9.30 -0.30 28.89
N TRP A 272 -9.31 -0.06 30.20
CA TRP A 272 -8.82 1.13 30.85
C TRP A 272 -7.80 0.83 31.93
N GLN A 273 -6.82 1.73 32.12
CA GLN A 273 -5.89 1.72 33.24
C GLN A 273 -5.59 3.15 33.69
N GLY A 274 -5.82 3.47 34.97
CA GLY A 274 -5.55 4.79 35.50
C GLY A 274 -6.28 5.95 34.79
N GLY A 275 -7.44 5.67 34.19
CA GLY A 275 -8.19 6.66 33.39
C GLY A 275 -7.78 6.76 31.92
N GLU A 276 -6.70 6.09 31.52
CA GLU A 276 -6.20 5.99 30.15
C GLU A 276 -6.89 4.86 29.38
N LEU A 277 -7.25 5.10 28.13
CA LEU A 277 -7.76 4.08 27.22
C LEU A 277 -6.57 3.25 26.70
N MET A 278 -6.52 1.98 27.08
CA MET A 278 -5.44 1.07 26.72
C MET A 278 -5.74 0.25 25.49
N LEU A 279 -7.02 -0.14 25.33
CA LEU A 279 -7.49 -0.93 24.20
C LEU A 279 -8.95 -0.60 23.89
N GLY A 280 -9.29 -0.59 22.61
CA GLY A 280 -10.65 -0.58 22.08
C GLY A 280 -10.83 -1.66 21.02
N TRP A 281 -11.95 -2.37 21.09
CA TRP A 281 -12.32 -3.42 20.16
C TRP A 281 -13.77 -3.27 19.73
N TRP A 282 -14.02 -3.35 18.45
CA TRP A 282 -15.36 -3.35 17.86
C TRP A 282 -15.45 -4.47 16.85
N SER A 283 -16.48 -5.30 16.93
CA SER A 283 -16.69 -6.40 16.00
C SER A 283 -18.16 -6.63 15.65
N ASP A 284 -18.38 -7.11 14.41
CA ASP A 284 -19.68 -7.46 13.89
C ASP A 284 -19.55 -8.64 12.89
N ALA A 285 -20.64 -9.14 12.34
CA ALA A 285 -20.66 -10.08 11.22
C ALA A 285 -20.10 -9.44 9.94
N SER A 286 -20.34 -8.15 9.73
CA SER A 286 -19.76 -7.32 8.67
C SER A 286 -18.65 -6.43 9.21
N GLU A 287 -18.01 -5.63 8.35
CA GLU A 287 -17.05 -4.63 8.79
C GLU A 287 -17.73 -3.63 9.74
N PRO A 288 -17.22 -3.47 11.00
CA PRO A 288 -17.89 -2.61 11.95
C PRO A 288 -17.83 -1.15 11.50
N ALA A 289 -18.98 -0.48 11.53
CA ALA A 289 -19.08 0.92 11.17
C ALA A 289 -18.63 1.80 12.35
N ILE A 290 -17.34 2.11 12.40
CA ILE A 290 -16.71 2.94 13.44
C ILE A 290 -16.18 4.26 12.89
N ASP A 291 -16.07 5.26 13.75
CA ASP A 291 -15.34 6.50 13.49
C ASP A 291 -13.89 6.36 14.03
N ALA A 292 -12.99 5.90 13.16
CA ALA A 292 -11.60 5.66 13.53
C ALA A 292 -10.88 6.94 13.97
N GLU A 293 -11.19 8.11 13.37
CA GLU A 293 -10.55 9.39 13.75
C GLU A 293 -10.96 9.81 15.17
N TRP A 294 -12.23 9.63 15.49
CA TRP A 294 -12.72 9.91 16.85
C TRP A 294 -12.14 8.95 17.89
N ILE A 295 -12.04 7.65 17.54
CA ILE A 295 -11.39 6.66 18.39
C ILE A 295 -9.91 7.01 18.60
N HIS A 296 -9.18 7.36 17.55
CA HIS A 296 -7.81 7.85 17.67
C HIS A 296 -7.68 9.08 18.59
N ALA A 297 -8.62 10.02 18.47
CA ALA A 297 -8.66 11.18 19.37
C ALA A 297 -8.90 10.79 20.83
N ALA A 298 -9.73 9.75 21.09
CA ALA A 298 -9.97 9.23 22.44
C ALA A 298 -8.73 8.57 23.06
N PHE A 299 -7.84 7.99 22.26
CA PHE A 299 -6.55 7.51 22.76
C PHE A 299 -5.60 8.65 23.14
N ARG A 300 -5.66 9.79 22.45
CA ARG A 300 -4.86 10.99 22.82
C ARG A 300 -5.44 11.74 24.00
N THR A 301 -6.76 11.88 24.01
CA THR A 301 -7.48 12.62 25.08
C THR A 301 -8.67 11.77 25.52
N PRO A 302 -8.47 10.88 26.51
CA PRO A 302 -9.51 9.97 26.97
C PRO A 302 -10.72 10.71 27.53
N PRO A 303 -11.96 10.27 27.22
CA PRO A 303 -13.16 10.88 27.79
C PRO A 303 -13.23 10.65 29.30
N GLN A 304 -13.42 11.75 30.06
CA GLN A 304 -13.44 11.71 31.53
C GLN A 304 -14.82 11.34 32.09
N ASN A 305 -15.92 11.62 31.37
CA ASN A 305 -17.25 11.32 31.85
C ASN A 305 -17.79 9.98 31.35
N ALA A 306 -18.65 9.35 32.15
CA ALA A 306 -19.21 8.03 31.87
C ALA A 306 -20.06 7.99 30.57
N ALA A 307 -20.81 9.05 30.27
CA ALA A 307 -21.64 9.11 29.07
C ALA A 307 -20.80 9.07 27.78
N ARG A 308 -19.70 9.83 27.73
CA ARG A 308 -18.78 9.80 26.59
C ARG A 308 -18.01 8.50 26.48
N ARG A 309 -17.65 7.85 27.61
CA ARG A 309 -17.06 6.50 27.62
C ARG A 309 -18.04 5.47 27.09
N HIS A 310 -19.32 5.58 27.48
CA HIS A 310 -20.37 4.70 26.95
C HIS A 310 -20.60 4.93 25.45
N ALA A 311 -20.63 6.17 24.99
CA ALA A 311 -20.71 6.49 23.56
C ALA A 311 -19.52 5.89 22.79
N LEU A 312 -18.31 5.87 23.35
CA LEU A 312 -17.14 5.27 22.72
C LEU A 312 -17.30 3.74 22.49
N LEU A 313 -18.05 3.05 23.34
CA LEU A 313 -18.38 1.63 23.11
C LEU A 313 -19.18 1.39 21.82
N SER A 314 -19.98 2.38 21.36
CA SER A 314 -20.65 2.26 20.06
C SER A 314 -19.72 2.40 18.86
N GLY A 315 -18.49 2.92 19.07
CA GLY A 315 -17.54 3.25 18.01
C GLY A 315 -17.92 4.47 17.18
N ARG A 316 -19.03 5.16 17.50
CA ARG A 316 -19.56 6.28 16.71
C ARG A 316 -19.68 7.53 17.57
N LYS A 317 -19.24 8.65 17.05
CA LYS A 317 -19.28 9.95 17.75
C LYS A 317 -20.69 10.44 18.10
N GLY A 318 -21.70 9.95 17.37
CA GLY A 318 -23.05 10.49 17.41
C GLY A 318 -23.18 11.76 16.58
N GLY A 319 -24.23 11.84 15.76
CA GLY A 319 -24.45 12.92 14.80
C GLY A 319 -24.44 12.44 13.37
N ASP A 320 -24.94 13.26 12.44
CA ASP A 320 -25.10 12.95 11.01
C ASP A 320 -23.80 13.12 10.18
N GLU A 321 -22.61 13.12 10.81
CA GLU A 321 -21.35 13.21 10.08
C GLU A 321 -21.11 11.94 9.26
N MET A 322 -21.33 12.05 7.96
CA MET A 322 -21.07 10.98 6.99
C MET A 322 -19.55 10.76 6.82
N PRO A 323 -19.10 9.51 6.67
CA PRO A 323 -17.68 9.18 6.43
C PRO A 323 -17.10 9.94 5.23
N ARG A 324 -15.82 10.29 5.28
CA ARG A 324 -15.11 10.99 4.18
C ARG A 324 -15.03 10.19 2.87
N GLY A 325 -15.32 8.90 2.94
CA GLY A 325 -15.07 7.97 1.84
C GLY A 325 -13.57 7.68 1.63
N ARG A 326 -13.27 6.97 0.55
CA ARG A 326 -11.89 6.64 0.16
C ARG A 326 -11.07 7.91 -0.03
N ILE A 327 -9.85 7.95 0.53
CA ILE A 327 -8.94 9.09 0.35
C ILE A 327 -8.34 9.04 -1.05
N ILE A 328 -8.60 10.06 -1.84
CA ILE A 328 -8.08 10.23 -3.22
C ILE A 328 -6.79 11.04 -3.21
N CYS A 329 -6.73 12.12 -2.45
CA CYS A 329 -5.52 12.94 -2.34
C CYS A 329 -4.84 12.71 -0.99
N SER A 330 -3.76 11.93 -0.96
CA SER A 330 -2.98 11.66 0.26
C SER A 330 -2.28 12.91 0.80
N CYS A 331 -1.87 13.85 -0.06
CA CYS A 331 -1.18 15.08 0.36
C CYS A 331 -2.03 15.96 1.29
N PHE A 332 -3.32 16.07 1.01
CA PHE A 332 -4.25 16.93 1.73
C PHE A 332 -5.40 16.15 2.41
N SER A 333 -5.30 14.82 2.44
CA SER A 333 -6.31 13.92 3.03
C SER A 333 -7.74 14.18 2.52
N VAL A 334 -7.87 14.42 1.19
CA VAL A 334 -9.17 14.72 0.55
C VAL A 334 -9.82 13.41 0.13
N GLY A 335 -11.02 13.17 0.69
CA GLY A 335 -11.81 11.98 0.40
C GLY A 335 -12.72 12.13 -0.82
N GLU A 336 -13.16 10.99 -1.34
CA GLU A 336 -14.03 10.89 -2.52
C GLU A 336 -15.36 11.64 -2.34
N ARG A 337 -15.92 11.68 -1.11
CA ARG A 337 -17.15 12.41 -0.80
C ARG A 337 -16.97 13.92 -1.04
N ALA A 338 -15.94 14.53 -0.45
CA ALA A 338 -15.69 15.97 -0.62
C ALA A 338 -15.47 16.35 -2.09
N ILE A 339 -14.79 15.46 -2.85
CA ILE A 339 -14.62 15.65 -4.30
C ILE A 339 -15.96 15.55 -5.01
N GLY A 340 -16.78 14.56 -4.67
CA GLY A 340 -18.14 14.39 -5.21
C GLY A 340 -19.04 15.59 -4.97
N GLU A 341 -19.03 16.13 -3.75
CA GLU A 341 -19.76 17.36 -3.35
C GLU A 341 -19.25 18.58 -4.15
N ALA A 342 -17.94 18.72 -4.32
CA ALA A 342 -17.36 19.80 -5.12
C ALA A 342 -17.75 19.69 -6.60
N ILE A 343 -17.79 18.47 -7.18
CA ILE A 343 -18.27 18.24 -8.54
C ILE A 343 -19.75 18.57 -8.64
N ALA A 344 -20.57 18.15 -7.69
CA ALA A 344 -22.00 18.47 -7.65
C ALA A 344 -22.25 19.98 -7.55
N SER A 345 -21.39 20.72 -6.82
CA SER A 345 -21.44 22.18 -6.70
C SER A 345 -20.81 22.94 -7.90
N GLY A 346 -20.45 22.24 -8.98
CA GLY A 346 -20.05 22.87 -10.24
C GLY A 346 -18.57 22.79 -10.61
N CYS A 347 -17.70 22.14 -9.82
CA CYS A 347 -16.31 21.91 -10.26
C CYS A 347 -16.30 20.92 -11.45
N ARG A 348 -15.78 21.34 -12.60
CA ARG A 348 -15.75 20.54 -13.86
C ARG A 348 -14.35 20.17 -14.32
N THR A 349 -13.32 20.66 -13.65
CA THR A 349 -11.91 20.41 -14.01
C THR A 349 -11.08 20.05 -12.79
N PRO A 350 -9.95 19.32 -12.97
CA PRO A 350 -9.02 19.07 -11.86
C PRO A 350 -8.47 20.37 -11.25
N ALA A 351 -8.29 21.43 -12.05
CA ALA A 351 -7.84 22.74 -11.56
C ALA A 351 -8.86 23.35 -10.59
N ALA A 352 -10.15 23.38 -10.96
CA ALA A 352 -11.22 23.88 -10.07
C ALA A 352 -11.34 23.06 -8.78
N LEU A 353 -11.14 21.73 -8.83
CA LEU A 353 -11.05 20.90 -7.63
C LEU A 353 -9.81 21.25 -6.79
N GLY A 354 -8.68 21.57 -7.45
CA GLY A 354 -7.44 22.01 -6.79
C GLY A 354 -7.60 23.34 -6.06
N GLU A 355 -8.26 24.31 -6.66
CA GLU A 355 -8.57 25.60 -6.04
C GLU A 355 -9.45 25.45 -4.80
N LYS A 356 -10.47 24.59 -4.87
CA LYS A 356 -11.45 24.40 -3.79
C LYS A 356 -10.93 23.49 -2.66
N LEU A 357 -10.25 22.41 -3.01
CA LEU A 357 -9.89 21.32 -2.08
C LEU A 357 -8.39 21.08 -1.94
N LYS A 358 -7.56 21.81 -2.69
CA LYS A 358 -6.11 21.62 -2.82
C LYS A 358 -5.67 20.27 -3.41
N CYS A 359 -6.60 19.38 -3.78
CA CYS A 359 -6.25 18.10 -4.41
C CYS A 359 -5.64 18.30 -5.80
N GLY A 360 -4.58 17.54 -6.11
CA GLY A 360 -3.84 17.66 -7.38
C GLY A 360 -2.81 18.78 -7.45
N THR A 361 -2.72 19.66 -6.42
CA THR A 361 -1.85 20.86 -6.46
C THR A 361 -0.45 20.64 -5.88
N ASN A 362 -0.15 19.49 -5.28
CA ASN A 362 1.16 19.19 -4.71
C ASN A 362 1.88 18.14 -5.58
N CYS A 363 1.81 16.87 -5.25
CA CYS A 363 2.53 15.82 -5.98
C CYS A 363 1.88 15.43 -7.31
N GLY A 364 0.62 15.80 -7.55
CA GLY A 364 -0.11 15.52 -8.79
C GLY A 364 -0.55 14.06 -8.98
N SER A 365 -0.14 13.12 -8.13
CA SER A 365 -0.39 11.67 -8.33
C SER A 365 -1.86 11.27 -8.27
N CYS A 366 -2.74 12.10 -7.68
CA CYS A 366 -4.18 11.89 -7.70
C CYS A 366 -4.91 12.39 -8.97
N LEU A 367 -4.22 13.12 -9.87
CA LEU A 367 -4.85 13.70 -11.06
C LEU A 367 -5.56 12.68 -11.97
N PRO A 368 -5.05 11.46 -12.21
CA PRO A 368 -5.77 10.46 -12.99
C PRO A 368 -7.12 10.10 -12.38
N GLU A 369 -7.19 9.90 -11.07
CA GLU A 369 -8.44 9.57 -10.36
C GLU A 369 -9.42 10.74 -10.31
N LEU A 370 -8.92 11.97 -10.13
CA LEU A 370 -9.75 13.18 -10.22
C LEU A 370 -10.40 13.30 -11.59
N LYS A 371 -9.65 13.00 -12.68
CA LYS A 371 -10.19 12.98 -14.04
C LYS A 371 -11.24 11.89 -14.22
N ALA A 372 -11.02 10.69 -13.69
CA ALA A 372 -11.96 9.58 -13.72
C ALA A 372 -13.28 9.92 -13.00
N LEU A 373 -13.21 10.50 -11.79
CA LEU A 373 -14.38 10.93 -11.03
C LEU A 373 -15.17 12.04 -11.73
N LEU A 374 -14.48 12.99 -12.38
CA LEU A 374 -15.13 14.04 -13.20
C LEU A 374 -15.82 13.44 -14.42
N ALA A 375 -15.22 12.43 -15.07
CA ALA A 375 -15.80 11.76 -16.23
C ALA A 375 -17.03 10.93 -15.84
N ALA A 376 -16.95 10.13 -14.78
CA ALA A 376 -18.04 9.28 -14.31
C ALA A 376 -19.31 10.09 -13.95
N LYS A 377 -19.15 11.26 -13.35
CA LYS A 377 -20.30 12.14 -13.03
C LYS A 377 -20.86 12.94 -14.22
N ARG A 378 -20.08 13.05 -15.31
CA ARG A 378 -20.62 13.64 -16.57
C ARG A 378 -21.56 12.70 -17.31
N VAL A 379 -21.39 11.39 -17.13
CA VAL A 379 -22.23 10.36 -17.77
C VAL A 379 -23.58 10.19 -17.04
N GLN A 380 -23.64 10.62 -15.75
CA GLN A 380 -24.85 10.50 -14.92
C GLN A 380 -25.72 11.79 -14.91
N ALA A 381 -25.26 12.86 -15.50
CA ALA A 381 -25.96 14.15 -15.65
C ALA A 381 -26.44 14.35 -17.08
#